data_2892f00eeacdbb19a5835db0969ae5b6
#
_entry.id   2892f00eeacdbb19a5835db0969ae5b6
#
_cell.length_a   1.000
_cell.length_b   1.000
_cell.length_c   1.000
_cell.angle_alpha   90.00
_cell.angle_beta   90.00
_cell.angle_gamma   90.00
#
_symmetry.space_group_name_H-M   'P 1'
#
loop_
_entity.id
_entity.type
_entity.pdbx_description
1 polymer ?
#
loop_
_entity_poly.entity_id
_entity_poly.type
_entity_poly.pdbx_seq_one_letter_code
_entity_poly.pdbx_strand_id
1 'polypeptide(L)'
;GNGVYSAVTFSELPQITLQSEDFKLITSNIQKEKIFSLFDTTNLIYLDFSYIRNYTPHNFCELLANKYNINEIVIGEDFKFGKDRKGDASFLRKYFGNDNVVTVPTKLINKEKVSSTKIRELLSEGEVESASKLLGRPYNFHAEVVKGDGLGKEIGFPTANLEIEKHIVPRVGVYAVRVYIENFNQDLIGMMNIGYRPTVTSKGEL
;
A
#
# COMPACT_ATOMS: atom_id res chain seq x y z
N GLY A 1 2.45 -29.28 6.21
CA GLY A 1 1.59 -29.56 5.04
C GLY A 1 2.11 -28.84 3.83
N ASN A 2 2.20 -29.52 2.66
CA ASN A 2 2.57 -28.92 1.39
C ASN A 2 1.40 -28.12 0.78
N GLY A 3 0.87 -27.17 1.52
CA GLY A 3 -0.22 -26.32 1.07
C GLY A 3 0.27 -25.20 0.16
N VAL A 4 -0.53 -24.85 -0.86
CA VAL A 4 -0.33 -23.63 -1.65
C VAL A 4 -0.85 -22.45 -0.86
N TYR A 5 0.04 -21.53 -0.51
CA TYR A 5 -0.35 -20.30 0.21
C TYR A 5 -0.73 -19.20 -0.79
N SER A 6 -1.89 -18.59 -0.58
CA SER A 6 -2.36 -17.48 -1.38
C SER A 6 -2.62 -16.26 -0.49
N ALA A 7 -2.19 -15.09 -0.93
CA ALA A 7 -2.61 -13.84 -0.30
C ALA A 7 -3.79 -13.26 -1.08
N VAL A 8 -4.85 -12.89 -0.35
CA VAL A 8 -6.03 -12.25 -0.94
C VAL A 8 -5.98 -10.76 -0.64
N THR A 9 -6.04 -9.94 -1.66
CA THR A 9 -6.04 -8.47 -1.54
C THR A 9 -7.01 -7.85 -2.54
N PHE A 10 -7.16 -6.54 -2.51
CA PHE A 10 -7.97 -5.81 -3.47
C PHE A 10 -7.11 -5.26 -4.61
N SER A 11 -7.65 -5.31 -5.84
CA SER A 11 -7.08 -4.62 -7.01
C SER A 11 -7.03 -3.10 -6.79
N GLU A 12 -8.13 -2.56 -6.25
CA GLU A 12 -8.21 -1.19 -5.75
C GLU A 12 -8.65 -1.21 -4.28
N LEU A 13 -8.11 -0.29 -3.50
CA LEU A 13 -8.50 -0.20 -2.10
C LEU A 13 -9.96 0.22 -1.97
N PRO A 14 -10.74 -0.39 -1.06
CA PRO A 14 -12.13 -0.01 -0.81
C PRO A 14 -12.33 1.50 -0.58
N GLN A 15 -11.35 2.17 0.01
CA GLN A 15 -11.37 3.60 0.28
C GLN A 15 -11.38 4.45 -1.01
N ILE A 16 -10.72 4.01 -2.08
CA ILE A 16 -10.74 4.71 -3.38
C ILE A 16 -12.17 4.68 -3.95
N THR A 17 -12.81 3.53 -3.91
CA THR A 17 -14.18 3.36 -4.41
C THR A 17 -15.22 4.08 -3.54
N LEU A 18 -14.99 4.21 -2.22
CA LEU A 18 -15.98 4.71 -1.26
C LEU A 18 -15.79 6.18 -0.88
N GLN A 19 -14.58 6.73 -0.93
CA GLN A 19 -14.27 8.04 -0.36
C GLN A 19 -13.88 9.10 -1.38
N SER A 20 -12.91 8.85 -2.23
CA SER A 20 -12.51 9.74 -3.34
C SER A 20 -11.38 9.15 -4.18
N GLU A 21 -11.22 9.66 -5.40
CA GLU A 21 -10.08 9.39 -6.28
C GLU A 21 -8.74 9.92 -5.70
N ASP A 22 -8.81 10.85 -4.74
CA ASP A 22 -7.62 11.45 -4.09
C ASP A 22 -6.97 10.57 -3.02
N PHE A 23 -7.52 9.38 -2.76
CA PHE A 23 -6.96 8.49 -1.76
C PHE A 23 -5.60 7.92 -2.20
N LYS A 24 -4.54 8.31 -1.49
CA LYS A 24 -3.17 7.92 -1.83
C LYS A 24 -2.80 6.57 -1.22
N LEU A 25 -1.98 5.79 -1.95
CA LEU A 25 -1.55 4.45 -1.55
C LEU A 25 -0.29 4.50 -0.67
N ILE A 26 -0.21 3.65 0.34
CA ILE A 26 1.05 3.35 1.04
C ILE A 26 1.89 2.38 0.21
N THR A 27 1.23 1.44 -0.46
CA THR A 27 1.86 0.36 -1.22
C THR A 27 1.04 0.10 -2.48
N SER A 28 1.65 0.21 -3.65
CA SER A 28 1.02 -0.11 -4.94
C SER A 28 0.89 -1.63 -5.15
N ASN A 29 0.15 -2.04 -6.17
CA ASN A 29 0.02 -3.46 -6.51
C ASN A 29 1.37 -4.06 -6.92
N ILE A 30 2.18 -3.35 -7.72
CA ILE A 30 3.54 -3.77 -8.09
C ILE A 30 4.41 -4.00 -6.85
N GLN A 31 4.32 -3.10 -5.88
CA GLN A 31 5.05 -3.25 -4.62
C GLN A 31 4.52 -4.42 -3.79
N LYS A 32 3.20 -4.65 -3.77
CA LYS A 32 2.61 -5.82 -3.10
C LYS A 32 3.15 -7.12 -3.68
N GLU A 33 3.21 -7.23 -5.00
CA GLU A 33 3.76 -8.41 -5.69
C GLU A 33 5.22 -8.65 -5.30
N LYS A 34 6.05 -7.60 -5.34
CA LYS A 34 7.46 -7.68 -4.90
C LYS A 34 7.58 -8.08 -3.42
N ILE A 35 6.72 -7.57 -2.55
CA ILE A 35 6.73 -7.91 -1.11
C ILE A 35 6.30 -9.37 -0.91
N PHE A 36 5.19 -9.78 -1.52
CA PHE A 36 4.69 -11.14 -1.35
C PHE A 36 5.61 -12.20 -1.97
N SER A 37 6.37 -11.87 -3.01
CA SER A 37 7.39 -12.78 -3.57
C SER A 37 8.56 -13.07 -2.61
N LEU A 38 8.74 -12.27 -1.55
CA LEU A 38 9.73 -12.54 -0.51
C LEU A 38 9.27 -13.59 0.53
N PHE A 39 7.99 -13.96 0.47
CA PHE A 39 7.41 -14.99 1.30
C PHE A 39 7.07 -16.21 0.44
N ASP A 40 6.84 -17.36 1.05
CA ASP A 40 6.43 -18.59 0.35
C ASP A 40 4.99 -18.50 -0.20
N THR A 41 4.58 -17.31 -0.61
CA THR A 41 3.25 -17.04 -1.17
C THR A 41 3.25 -17.40 -2.64
N THR A 42 2.51 -18.45 -3.00
CA THR A 42 2.49 -18.98 -4.37
C THR A 42 1.59 -18.15 -5.29
N ASN A 43 0.52 -17.56 -4.75
CA ASN A 43 -0.45 -16.78 -5.52
C ASN A 43 -0.87 -15.51 -4.79
N LEU A 44 -1.04 -14.44 -5.56
CA LEU A 44 -1.67 -13.21 -5.11
C LEU A 44 -3.01 -13.06 -5.82
N ILE A 45 -4.10 -13.18 -5.06
CA ILE A 45 -5.47 -13.10 -5.57
C ILE A 45 -5.95 -11.66 -5.40
N TYR A 46 -6.24 -11.00 -6.50
CA TYR A 46 -6.83 -9.67 -6.51
C TYR A 46 -8.35 -9.75 -6.60
N LEU A 47 -9.04 -9.22 -5.61
CA LEU A 47 -10.49 -9.06 -5.62
C LEU A 47 -10.85 -7.66 -6.07
N ASP A 48 -11.80 -7.55 -6.96
CA ASP A 48 -12.43 -6.27 -7.32
C ASP A 48 -13.46 -5.91 -6.26
N PHE A 49 -13.18 -4.85 -5.49
CA PHE A 49 -14.09 -4.41 -4.45
C PHE A 49 -15.43 -3.92 -5.00
N SER A 50 -15.46 -3.30 -6.17
CA SER A 50 -16.69 -2.81 -6.79
C SER A 50 -17.68 -3.97 -7.02
N TYR A 51 -17.17 -5.13 -7.38
CA TYR A 51 -17.95 -6.33 -7.63
C TYR A 51 -18.46 -6.99 -6.34
N ILE A 52 -17.61 -7.06 -5.30
CA ILE A 52 -17.95 -7.81 -4.08
C ILE A 52 -18.52 -6.95 -2.94
N ARG A 53 -18.55 -5.61 -3.08
CA ARG A 53 -19.00 -4.69 -2.02
C ARG A 53 -20.38 -4.99 -1.44
N ASN A 54 -21.26 -5.58 -2.25
CA ASN A 54 -22.63 -5.92 -1.85
C ASN A 54 -22.79 -7.39 -1.45
N TYR A 55 -21.71 -8.17 -1.46
CA TYR A 55 -21.78 -9.59 -1.08
C TYR A 55 -22.14 -9.73 0.39
N THR A 56 -23.11 -10.61 0.67
CA THR A 56 -23.33 -11.07 2.04
C THR A 56 -22.09 -11.80 2.54
N PRO A 57 -21.92 -11.95 3.85
CA PRO A 57 -20.84 -12.79 4.39
C PRO A 57 -20.84 -14.21 3.80
N HIS A 58 -22.01 -14.77 3.53
CA HIS A 58 -22.14 -16.09 2.92
C HIS A 58 -21.60 -16.11 1.48
N ASN A 59 -22.04 -15.19 0.64
CA ASN A 59 -21.59 -15.11 -0.78
C ASN A 59 -20.08 -14.87 -0.87
N PHE A 60 -19.50 -14.12 0.08
CA PHE A 60 -18.06 -13.93 0.14
C PHE A 60 -17.33 -15.25 0.49
N CYS A 61 -17.84 -16.03 1.43
CA CYS A 61 -17.29 -17.35 1.75
C CYS A 61 -17.42 -18.32 0.57
N GLU A 62 -18.55 -18.34 -0.13
CA GLU A 62 -18.74 -19.13 -1.36
C GLU A 62 -17.74 -18.75 -2.46
N LEU A 63 -17.49 -17.46 -2.63
CA LEU A 63 -16.48 -16.97 -3.58
C LEU A 63 -15.10 -17.54 -3.26
N LEU A 64 -14.69 -17.47 -1.99
CA LEU A 64 -13.40 -18.00 -1.55
C LEU A 64 -13.30 -19.52 -1.72
N ALA A 65 -14.34 -20.26 -1.30
CA ALA A 65 -14.35 -21.71 -1.35
C ALA A 65 -14.45 -22.25 -2.79
N ASN A 66 -15.43 -21.77 -3.56
CA ASN A 66 -15.80 -22.38 -4.84
C ASN A 66 -14.95 -21.87 -6.01
N LYS A 67 -14.63 -20.57 -6.03
CA LYS A 67 -13.86 -19.98 -7.13
C LYS A 67 -12.36 -20.12 -6.92
N TYR A 68 -11.91 -19.97 -5.68
CA TYR A 68 -10.47 -19.96 -5.36
C TYR A 68 -9.98 -21.21 -4.64
N ASN A 69 -10.86 -22.18 -4.35
CA ASN A 69 -10.54 -23.42 -3.64
C ASN A 69 -9.84 -23.19 -2.30
N ILE A 70 -10.23 -22.14 -1.57
CA ILE A 70 -9.66 -21.82 -0.27
C ILE A 70 -10.32 -22.67 0.77
N ASN A 71 -9.54 -23.46 1.49
CA ASN A 71 -10.01 -24.36 2.54
C ASN A 71 -9.61 -23.88 3.94
N GLU A 72 -8.46 -23.22 4.06
CA GLU A 72 -7.92 -22.69 5.31
C GLU A 72 -7.72 -21.18 5.19
N ILE A 73 -8.01 -20.44 6.25
CA ILE A 73 -7.99 -18.98 6.24
C ILE A 73 -7.22 -18.45 7.43
N VAL A 74 -6.29 -17.53 7.18
CA VAL A 74 -5.58 -16.76 8.20
C VAL A 74 -6.00 -15.31 8.10
N ILE A 75 -6.49 -14.74 9.20
CA ILE A 75 -6.97 -13.35 9.26
C ILE A 75 -6.47 -12.64 10.52
N GLY A 76 -6.45 -11.31 10.48
CA GLY A 76 -6.30 -10.51 11.70
C GLY A 76 -7.53 -10.62 12.61
N GLU A 77 -7.34 -10.45 13.90
CA GLU A 77 -8.41 -10.55 14.90
C GLU A 77 -9.55 -9.54 14.71
N ASP A 78 -9.26 -8.38 14.08
CA ASP A 78 -10.21 -7.31 13.79
C ASP A 78 -10.81 -7.38 12.38
N PHE A 79 -10.55 -8.47 11.65
CA PHE A 79 -11.02 -8.64 10.28
C PHE A 79 -12.55 -8.68 10.21
N LYS A 80 -13.09 -7.85 9.32
CA LYS A 80 -14.51 -7.77 9.02
C LYS A 80 -14.72 -7.76 7.51
N PHE A 81 -15.75 -8.47 7.03
CA PHE A 81 -16.03 -8.61 5.61
C PHE A 81 -17.54 -8.66 5.31
N GLY A 82 -17.85 -8.68 4.01
CA GLY A 82 -19.23 -8.69 3.53
C GLY A 82 -19.94 -7.35 3.73
N LYS A 83 -21.14 -7.27 3.17
CA LYS A 83 -21.98 -6.06 3.25
C LYS A 83 -22.17 -5.62 4.70
N ASP A 84 -22.01 -4.33 4.94
CA ASP A 84 -22.12 -3.69 6.25
C ASP A 84 -21.14 -4.26 7.30
N ARG A 85 -20.04 -4.92 6.86
CA ARG A 85 -19.04 -5.57 7.72
C ARG A 85 -19.62 -6.60 8.68
N LYS A 86 -20.69 -7.31 8.28
CA LYS A 86 -21.42 -8.27 9.13
C LYS A 86 -20.70 -9.61 9.28
N GLY A 87 -19.73 -9.90 8.42
CA GLY A 87 -18.88 -11.09 8.53
C GLY A 87 -17.67 -10.85 9.45
N ASP A 88 -17.26 -11.87 10.18
CA ASP A 88 -16.11 -11.86 11.08
C ASP A 88 -15.50 -13.27 11.21
N ALA A 89 -14.51 -13.42 12.10
CA ALA A 89 -13.86 -14.69 12.37
C ALA A 89 -14.85 -15.78 12.80
N SER A 90 -15.89 -15.45 13.58
CA SER A 90 -16.90 -16.41 14.02
C SER A 90 -17.72 -16.92 12.83
N PHE A 91 -18.09 -16.04 11.91
CA PHE A 91 -18.78 -16.40 10.69
C PHE A 91 -17.93 -17.34 9.81
N LEU A 92 -16.63 -17.02 9.64
CA LEU A 92 -15.71 -17.87 8.89
C LEU A 92 -15.58 -19.26 9.51
N ARG A 93 -15.43 -19.35 10.84
CA ARG A 93 -15.36 -20.64 11.56
C ARG A 93 -16.62 -21.46 11.37
N LYS A 94 -17.78 -20.82 11.35
CA LYS A 94 -19.06 -21.52 11.11
C LYS A 94 -19.12 -22.08 9.69
N TYR A 95 -18.54 -21.40 8.70
CA TYR A 95 -18.58 -21.80 7.29
C TYR A 95 -17.50 -22.81 6.94
N PHE A 96 -16.24 -22.56 7.33
CA PHE A 96 -15.07 -23.36 6.95
C PHE A 96 -14.68 -24.43 8.00
N GLY A 97 -15.21 -24.35 9.20
CA GLY A 97 -14.81 -25.17 10.35
C GLY A 97 -13.81 -24.43 11.26
N ASN A 98 -13.85 -24.77 12.56
CA ASN A 98 -13.02 -24.11 13.57
C ASN A 98 -11.52 -24.25 13.30
N ASP A 99 -11.09 -25.42 12.88
CA ASP A 99 -9.67 -25.76 12.69
C ASP A 99 -9.08 -25.13 11.43
N ASN A 100 -9.95 -24.69 10.53
CA ASN A 100 -9.57 -24.10 9.25
C ASN A 100 -9.50 -22.56 9.28
N VAL A 101 -9.71 -21.92 10.43
CA VAL A 101 -9.66 -20.47 10.57
C VAL A 101 -8.75 -20.04 11.72
N VAL A 102 -7.59 -19.50 11.34
CA VAL A 102 -6.61 -18.98 12.28
C VAL A 102 -6.74 -17.47 12.39
N THR A 103 -6.80 -16.96 13.61
CA THR A 103 -6.78 -15.52 13.88
C THR A 103 -5.42 -15.10 14.41
N VAL A 104 -4.84 -14.06 13.80
CA VAL A 104 -3.55 -13.49 14.20
C VAL A 104 -3.82 -12.23 15.03
N PRO A 105 -3.20 -12.09 16.21
CA PRO A 105 -3.36 -10.90 17.02
C PRO A 105 -2.76 -9.68 16.36
N THR A 106 -3.28 -8.51 16.70
CA THR A 106 -2.75 -7.23 16.22
C THR A 106 -1.30 -7.05 16.65
N LYS A 107 -0.43 -6.77 15.68
CA LYS A 107 0.99 -6.50 15.95
C LYS A 107 1.16 -5.14 16.59
N LEU A 108 1.89 -5.09 17.69
CA LEU A 108 2.32 -3.87 18.35
C LEU A 108 3.83 -3.68 18.18
N ILE A 109 4.25 -2.45 17.91
CA ILE A 109 5.65 -2.02 17.92
C ILE A 109 5.74 -0.86 18.91
N ASN A 110 6.58 -0.99 19.96
CA ASN A 110 6.68 0.00 21.03
C ASN A 110 5.34 0.38 21.67
N LYS A 111 4.44 -0.59 21.84
CA LYS A 111 3.06 -0.43 22.33
C LYS A 111 2.10 0.29 21.38
N GLU A 112 2.53 0.69 20.20
CA GLU A 112 1.68 1.27 19.16
C GLU A 112 1.14 0.18 18.21
N LYS A 113 -0.14 0.29 17.88
CA LYS A 113 -0.77 -0.59 16.89
C LYS A 113 -0.22 -0.31 15.49
N VAL A 114 0.31 -1.35 14.83
CA VAL A 114 0.66 -1.26 13.42
C VAL A 114 -0.62 -1.14 12.59
N SER A 115 -0.84 0.01 11.98
CA SER A 115 -2.02 0.26 11.14
C SER A 115 -1.71 1.21 9.99
N SER A 116 -2.45 1.09 8.90
CA SER A 116 -2.34 2.00 7.75
C SER A 116 -2.64 3.46 8.15
N THR A 117 -3.54 3.69 9.08
CA THR A 117 -3.87 5.03 9.58
C THR A 117 -2.65 5.68 10.23
N LYS A 118 -1.98 4.97 11.16
CA LYS A 118 -0.78 5.50 11.83
C LYS A 118 0.38 5.73 10.87
N ILE A 119 0.58 4.83 9.91
CA ILE A 119 1.62 4.99 8.89
C ILE A 119 1.36 6.24 8.03
N ARG A 120 0.10 6.50 7.65
CA ARG A 120 -0.28 7.71 6.89
C ARG A 120 -0.01 8.99 7.67
N GLU A 121 -0.38 9.00 8.95
CA GLU A 121 -0.12 10.11 9.86
C GLU A 121 1.38 10.44 9.90
N LEU A 122 2.23 9.44 10.20
CA LEU A 122 3.67 9.60 10.26
C LEU A 122 4.28 10.12 8.94
N LEU A 123 3.82 9.61 7.79
CA LEU A 123 4.28 10.10 6.48
C LEU A 123 3.86 11.56 6.25
N SER A 124 2.63 11.94 6.65
CA SER A 124 2.14 13.32 6.52
C SER A 124 2.89 14.30 7.43
N GLU A 125 3.45 13.81 8.53
CA GLU A 125 4.30 14.57 9.47
C GLU A 125 5.77 14.59 9.05
N GLY A 126 6.16 13.79 8.05
CA GLY A 126 7.55 13.64 7.59
C GLY A 126 8.38 12.66 8.40
N GLU A 127 7.76 11.93 9.33
CA GLU A 127 8.38 10.93 10.20
C GLU A 127 8.62 9.61 9.46
N VAL A 128 9.40 9.67 8.37
CA VAL A 128 9.60 8.53 7.45
C VAL A 128 10.31 7.35 8.09
N GLU A 129 11.19 7.60 9.06
CA GLU A 129 11.87 6.53 9.80
C GLU A 129 10.91 5.77 10.73
N SER A 130 10.04 6.50 11.42
CA SER A 130 9.00 5.92 12.29
C SER A 130 7.99 5.12 11.46
N ALA A 131 7.55 5.66 10.32
CA ALA A 131 6.72 4.95 9.36
C ALA A 131 7.38 3.66 8.85
N SER A 132 8.67 3.71 8.53
CA SER A 132 9.45 2.55 8.07
C SER A 132 9.56 1.45 9.12
N LYS A 133 9.71 1.82 10.40
CA LYS A 133 9.68 0.86 11.52
C LYS A 133 8.35 0.12 11.62
N LEU A 134 7.23 0.83 11.47
CA LEU A 134 5.89 0.21 11.48
C LEU A 134 5.66 -0.64 10.23
N LEU A 135 6.18 -0.23 9.07
CA LEU A 135 6.11 -1.01 7.83
C LEU A 135 7.00 -2.25 7.84
N GLY A 136 8.04 -2.29 8.68
CA GLY A 136 9.07 -3.34 8.68
C GLY A 136 10.01 -3.25 7.47
N ARG A 137 9.99 -2.14 6.73
CA ARG A 137 10.83 -1.85 5.55
C ARG A 137 10.89 -0.34 5.31
N PRO A 138 11.91 0.17 4.61
CA PRO A 138 11.91 1.57 4.19
C PRO A 138 10.65 1.91 3.39
N TYR A 139 10.07 3.08 3.67
CA TYR A 139 8.99 3.59 2.83
C TYR A 139 9.53 3.90 1.44
N ASN A 140 8.85 3.45 0.41
CA ASN A 140 9.22 3.72 -0.97
C ASN A 140 7.99 3.88 -1.86
N PHE A 141 8.19 4.48 -3.03
CA PHE A 141 7.18 4.61 -4.08
C PHE A 141 7.85 4.53 -5.46
N HIS A 142 7.07 4.21 -6.47
CA HIS A 142 7.48 4.30 -7.86
C HIS A 142 7.11 5.67 -8.40
N ALA A 143 8.00 6.23 -9.22
CA ALA A 143 7.79 7.51 -9.89
C ALA A 143 8.39 7.47 -11.29
N GLU A 144 7.80 8.20 -12.19
CA GLU A 144 8.36 8.42 -13.53
C GLU A 144 9.24 9.66 -13.54
N VAL A 145 10.36 9.57 -14.26
CA VAL A 145 11.21 10.74 -14.49
C VAL A 145 10.61 11.56 -15.63
N VAL A 146 10.20 12.77 -15.30
CA VAL A 146 9.60 13.69 -16.26
C VAL A 146 10.53 14.86 -16.57
N LYS A 147 10.34 15.47 -17.72
CA LYS A 147 11.13 16.66 -18.13
C LYS A 147 10.76 17.84 -17.24
N GLY A 148 11.76 18.42 -16.59
CA GLY A 148 11.65 19.68 -15.82
C GLY A 148 12.16 20.89 -16.62
N ASP A 149 12.17 22.06 -15.98
CA ASP A 149 12.60 23.32 -16.59
C ASP A 149 14.10 23.41 -16.80
N GLY A 150 14.88 22.46 -16.27
CA GLY A 150 16.33 22.43 -16.45
C GLY A 150 17.13 23.38 -15.56
N LEU A 151 16.49 24.13 -14.66
CA LEU A 151 17.12 25.07 -13.76
C LEU A 151 18.31 24.49 -12.97
N GLY A 152 18.18 23.25 -12.50
CA GLY A 152 19.26 22.57 -11.80
C GLY A 152 20.51 22.39 -12.66
N LYS A 153 20.34 22.13 -13.97
CA LYS A 153 21.45 22.01 -14.92
C LYS A 153 22.18 23.34 -15.10
N GLU A 154 21.46 24.46 -15.14
CA GLU A 154 22.03 25.81 -15.31
C GLU A 154 22.91 26.22 -14.13
N ILE A 155 22.59 25.76 -12.93
CA ILE A 155 23.36 26.03 -11.71
C ILE A 155 24.38 24.93 -11.36
N GLY A 156 24.60 23.96 -12.27
CA GLY A 156 25.59 22.90 -12.10
C GLY A 156 25.11 21.68 -11.29
N PHE A 157 23.83 21.63 -10.89
CA PHE A 157 23.23 20.51 -10.14
C PHE A 157 22.04 19.94 -10.91
N PRO A 158 22.27 19.11 -11.92
CA PRO A 158 21.17 18.51 -12.68
C PRO A 158 20.29 17.67 -11.77
N THR A 159 18.98 17.87 -11.85
CA THR A 159 17.96 17.17 -11.05
C THR A 159 17.01 16.40 -11.95
N ALA A 160 16.56 15.26 -11.47
CA ALA A 160 15.43 14.53 -12.05
C ALA A 160 14.12 15.00 -11.38
N ASN A 161 13.14 15.38 -12.19
CA ASN A 161 11.79 15.64 -11.69
C ASN A 161 11.01 14.34 -11.72
N LEU A 162 10.28 14.08 -10.64
CA LEU A 162 9.55 12.84 -10.45
C LEU A 162 8.05 13.12 -10.46
N GLU A 163 7.31 12.41 -11.29
CA GLU A 163 5.86 12.36 -11.23
C GLU A 163 5.43 11.19 -10.38
N ILE A 164 4.72 11.48 -9.30
CA ILE A 164 4.29 10.49 -8.32
C ILE A 164 2.77 10.36 -8.38
N GLU A 165 2.31 9.29 -9.02
CA GLU A 165 0.89 8.97 -9.03
C GLU A 165 0.48 8.30 -7.72
N LYS A 166 -0.75 8.42 -7.32
CA LYS A 166 -1.47 7.61 -6.32
C LYS A 166 -0.74 7.24 -4.99
N HIS A 167 0.53 7.59 -4.79
CA HIS A 167 1.24 7.31 -3.54
C HIS A 167 1.16 8.49 -2.56
N ILE A 168 1.26 8.18 -1.27
CA ILE A 168 1.46 9.20 -0.26
C ILE A 168 2.85 9.80 -0.47
N VAL A 169 2.90 11.11 -0.60
CA VAL A 169 4.14 11.86 -0.59
C VAL A 169 4.36 12.35 0.84
N PRO A 170 5.53 12.10 1.45
CA PRO A 170 5.86 12.62 2.77
C PRO A 170 5.77 14.16 2.82
N ARG A 171 5.71 14.72 4.03
CA ARG A 171 5.70 16.18 4.21
C ARG A 171 6.82 16.87 3.42
N VAL A 172 6.56 18.11 2.99
CA VAL A 172 7.56 18.99 2.36
C VAL A 172 8.87 19.00 3.15
N GLY A 173 9.99 18.73 2.48
CA GLY A 173 11.30 18.64 3.09
C GLY A 173 12.34 18.00 2.18
N VAL A 174 13.54 17.84 2.70
CA VAL A 174 14.67 17.19 2.03
C VAL A 174 14.94 15.85 2.68
N TYR A 175 15.00 14.80 1.87
CA TYR A 175 15.12 13.41 2.33
C TYR A 175 16.35 12.76 1.70
N ALA A 176 17.12 12.05 2.51
CA ALA A 176 18.09 11.09 2.02
C ALA A 176 17.35 9.86 1.46
N VAL A 177 17.64 9.50 0.23
CA VAL A 177 16.92 8.43 -0.47
C VAL A 177 17.88 7.43 -1.09
N ARG A 178 17.41 6.18 -1.19
CA ARG A 178 17.98 5.19 -2.08
C ARG A 178 17.08 5.08 -3.31
N VAL A 179 17.68 5.19 -4.49
CA VAL A 179 16.98 5.17 -5.77
C VAL A 179 17.42 3.95 -6.55
N TYR A 180 16.47 3.12 -6.94
CA TYR A 180 16.69 2.03 -7.88
C TYR A 180 16.17 2.42 -9.25
N ILE A 181 17.04 2.40 -10.26
CA ILE A 181 16.68 2.73 -11.63
C ILE A 181 16.57 1.43 -12.43
N GLU A 182 15.33 1.04 -12.76
CA GLU A 182 15.02 -0.25 -13.39
C GLU A 182 15.77 -0.45 -14.72
N ASN A 183 15.78 0.55 -15.59
CA ASN A 183 16.41 0.46 -16.90
C ASN A 183 17.95 0.28 -16.86
N PHE A 184 18.58 0.67 -15.76
CA PHE A 184 20.04 0.58 -15.59
C PHE A 184 20.44 -0.49 -14.56
N ASN A 185 19.48 -1.09 -13.88
CA ASN A 185 19.71 -2.04 -12.78
C ASN A 185 20.72 -1.47 -11.75
N GLN A 186 20.55 -0.21 -11.37
CA GLN A 186 21.43 0.51 -10.46
C GLN A 186 20.74 0.99 -9.21
N ASP A 187 21.42 0.79 -8.07
CA ASP A 187 21.11 1.38 -6.78
C ASP A 187 21.99 2.62 -6.56
N LEU A 188 21.36 3.76 -6.32
CA LEU A 188 22.02 5.03 -6.06
C LEU A 188 21.58 5.61 -4.73
N ILE A 189 22.44 6.42 -4.13
CA ILE A 189 22.09 7.24 -2.96
C ILE A 189 21.96 8.68 -3.45
N GLY A 190 20.93 9.36 -3.01
CA GLY A 190 20.67 10.73 -3.40
C GLY A 190 19.90 11.51 -2.36
N MET A 191 19.62 12.76 -2.71
CA MET A 191 18.71 13.63 -1.97
C MET A 191 17.47 13.90 -2.81
N MET A 192 16.31 13.80 -2.17
CA MET A 192 15.03 14.13 -2.76
C MET A 192 14.44 15.34 -2.05
N ASN A 193 14.15 16.39 -2.81
CA ASN A 193 13.41 17.54 -2.33
C ASN A 193 11.92 17.35 -2.64
N ILE A 194 11.09 17.35 -1.61
CA ILE A 194 9.63 17.40 -1.73
C ILE A 194 9.21 18.84 -1.42
N GLY A 195 8.61 19.52 -2.40
CA GLY A 195 8.22 20.92 -2.24
C GLY A 195 7.16 21.33 -3.24
N TYR A 196 6.54 22.46 -2.95
CA TYR A 196 5.68 23.11 -3.94
C TYR A 196 6.57 23.83 -4.96
N ARG A 197 6.25 23.68 -6.23
CA ARG A 197 6.90 24.46 -7.28
C ARG A 197 6.45 25.92 -7.12
N PRO A 198 7.33 26.87 -6.86
CA PRO A 198 6.92 28.26 -6.92
C PRO A 198 6.48 28.54 -8.37
N THR A 199 5.23 28.86 -8.55
CA THR A 199 4.71 29.38 -9.81
C THR A 199 5.36 30.73 -10.00
N VAL A 200 6.49 30.78 -10.73
CA VAL A 200 7.02 32.04 -11.24
C VAL A 200 6.08 32.42 -12.38
N THR A 201 4.96 32.99 -12.04
CA THR A 201 4.16 33.74 -13.01
C THR A 201 4.92 35.03 -13.31
N SER A 202 5.59 35.05 -14.44
CA SER A 202 6.11 36.26 -15.05
C SER A 202 4.95 37.13 -15.59
N LYS A 203 4.08 37.59 -14.71
CA LYS A 203 3.16 38.70 -14.93
C LYS A 203 2.87 39.29 -13.55
N GLY A 204 3.59 40.40 -13.27
CA GLY A 204 3.17 41.31 -12.25
C GLY A 204 1.81 41.86 -12.63
N GLU A 205 0.81 41.48 -11.85
CA GLU A 205 -0.40 42.28 -11.68
C GLU A 205 -0.60 42.41 -10.18
N LEU A 206 -0.65 43.69 -9.77
CA LEU A 206 -0.94 44.21 -8.43
C LEU A 206 -2.28 43.71 -7.89
#